data_2bc81ffe7b5414c9952fb5b5b7b1cf16
#
_entry.id   2bc81ffe7b5414c9952fb5b5b7b1cf16
#
_cell.length_a   1.000
_cell.length_b   1.000
_cell.length_c   1.000
_cell.angle_alpha   90.00
_cell.angle_beta   90.00
_cell.angle_gamma   90.00
#
_symmetry.space_group_name_H-M   'P 1'
#
loop_
_entity.id
_entity.type
_entity.pdbx_description
1 polymer ?
#
loop_
_entity_poly.entity_id
_entity_poly.type
_entity_poly.pdbx_seq_one_letter_code
_entity_poly.pdbx_strand_id
1 'polypeptide(L)'
;MAAYHVQDRIEAQNWTRHYQQLAREERESDLADDIEKGLPQSKLESLCVDELQRRGASKKSISKAFDDDVEFQEKAAEFIRYMAETFARHQTDIDEEQ
;
A
#
# COMPACT_ATOMS: atom_id res chain seq x y z
N MET A 1 36.16 9.89 31.07
CA MET A 1 34.79 10.04 31.54
C MET A 1 33.91 10.80 30.55
N ALA A 2 34.41 11.87 29.96
CA ALA A 2 33.64 12.65 28.94
C ALA A 2 33.28 11.82 27.69
N ALA A 3 34.15 10.86 27.30
CA ALA A 3 33.91 10.01 26.15
C ALA A 3 32.68 9.09 26.30
N TYR A 4 32.36 8.65 27.50
CA TYR A 4 31.21 7.80 27.76
C TYR A 4 29.89 8.54 27.57
N HIS A 5 29.83 9.79 28.00
CA HIS A 5 28.63 10.62 27.85
C HIS A 5 28.33 10.92 26.37
N VAL A 6 29.36 11.16 25.56
CA VAL A 6 29.20 11.40 24.13
C VAL A 6 28.70 10.15 23.43
N GLN A 7 29.23 8.98 23.77
CA GLN A 7 28.82 7.72 23.20
C GLN A 7 27.37 7.39 23.56
N ASP A 8 26.96 7.61 24.80
CA ASP A 8 25.59 7.38 25.26
C ASP A 8 24.60 8.27 24.50
N ARG A 9 24.95 9.53 24.22
CA ARG A 9 24.11 10.41 23.42
C ARG A 9 23.95 9.94 21.98
N ILE A 10 25.01 9.44 21.36
CA ILE A 10 24.97 8.92 19.99
C ILE A 10 24.06 7.68 19.94
N GLU A 11 24.20 6.77 20.89
CA GLU A 11 23.36 5.58 20.97
C GLU A 11 21.90 5.94 21.20
N ALA A 12 21.61 6.88 22.09
CA ALA A 12 20.24 7.34 22.35
C ALA A 12 19.61 7.97 21.11
N GLN A 13 20.37 8.77 20.34
CA GLN A 13 19.88 9.37 19.09
C GLN A 13 19.59 8.32 18.04
N ASN A 14 20.47 7.30 17.91
CA ASN A 14 20.26 6.20 16.97
C ASN A 14 19.02 5.38 17.31
N TRP A 15 18.79 5.10 18.60
CA TRP A 15 17.60 4.41 19.06
C TRP A 15 16.32 5.21 18.76
N THR A 16 16.34 6.53 19.01
CA THR A 16 15.20 7.40 18.72
C THR A 16 14.84 7.39 17.25
N ARG A 17 15.84 7.51 16.37
CA ARG A 17 15.64 7.43 14.92
C ARG A 17 15.06 6.07 14.50
N HIS A 18 15.58 5.00 15.09
CA HIS A 18 15.12 3.65 14.81
C HIS A 18 13.64 3.49 15.18
N TYR A 19 13.24 3.94 16.38
CA TYR A 19 11.84 3.90 16.81
C TYR A 19 10.94 4.76 15.95
N GLN A 20 11.38 5.94 15.54
CA GLN A 20 10.62 6.82 14.65
C GLN A 20 10.39 6.16 13.29
N GLN A 21 11.41 5.51 12.75
CA GLN A 21 11.32 4.80 11.48
C GLN A 21 10.35 3.61 11.59
N LEU A 22 10.44 2.82 12.65
CA LEU A 22 9.52 1.69 12.88
C LEU A 22 8.08 2.16 13.03
N ALA A 23 7.85 3.24 13.77
CA ALA A 23 6.52 3.81 13.93
C ALA A 23 5.95 4.30 12.60
N ARG A 24 6.79 4.91 11.76
CA ARG A 24 6.40 5.34 10.43
C ARG A 24 6.03 4.16 9.53
N GLU A 25 6.86 3.11 9.50
CA GLU A 25 6.62 1.91 8.72
C GLU A 25 5.32 1.22 9.16
N GLU A 26 5.07 1.17 10.46
CA GLU A 26 3.84 0.60 11.01
C GLU A 26 2.61 1.40 10.56
N ARG A 27 2.67 2.73 10.61
CA ARG A 27 1.57 3.58 10.13
C ARG A 27 1.32 3.41 8.64
N GLU A 28 2.40 3.35 7.85
CA GLU A 28 2.28 3.09 6.40
C GLU A 28 1.62 1.74 6.14
N SER A 29 2.05 0.70 6.85
CA SER A 29 1.51 -0.64 6.71
C SER A 29 0.04 -0.70 7.11
N ASP A 30 -0.34 -0.09 8.23
CA ASP A 30 -1.74 -0.05 8.68
C ASP A 30 -2.62 0.69 7.68
N LEU A 31 -2.15 1.82 7.16
CA LEU A 31 -2.90 2.58 6.17
C LEU A 31 -3.02 1.80 4.85
N ALA A 32 -1.95 1.12 4.43
CA ALA A 32 -1.98 0.29 3.23
C ALA A 32 -2.99 -0.85 3.39
N ASP A 33 -3.05 -1.48 4.55
CA ASP A 33 -4.03 -2.53 4.85
C ASP A 33 -5.47 -2.00 4.78
N ASP A 34 -5.71 -0.82 5.30
CA ASP A 34 -7.03 -0.18 5.26
C ASP A 34 -7.45 0.16 3.82
N ILE A 35 -6.53 0.69 3.03
CA ILE A 35 -6.78 1.01 1.61
C ILE A 35 -7.07 -0.28 0.84
N GLU A 36 -6.28 -1.32 1.04
CA GLU A 36 -6.47 -2.61 0.37
C GLU A 36 -7.84 -3.22 0.70
N LYS A 37 -8.26 -3.16 1.96
CA LYS A 37 -9.59 -3.64 2.38
C LYS A 37 -10.72 -2.86 1.72
N GLY A 38 -10.51 -1.57 1.48
CA GLY A 38 -11.49 -0.70 0.82
C GLY A 38 -11.57 -0.87 -0.69
N LEU A 39 -10.61 -1.58 -1.30
CA LEU A 39 -10.50 -1.78 -2.75
C LEU A 39 -10.44 -3.26 -3.12
N PRO A 40 -11.49 -4.05 -2.84
CA PRO A 40 -11.52 -5.44 -3.27
C PRO A 40 -11.56 -5.54 -4.80
N GLN A 41 -11.16 -6.68 -5.34
CA GLN A 41 -11.18 -6.93 -6.79
C GLN A 41 -12.55 -6.68 -7.42
N SER A 42 -13.64 -6.93 -6.69
CA SER A 42 -15.01 -6.68 -7.16
C SER A 42 -15.26 -5.20 -7.46
N LYS A 43 -14.67 -4.29 -6.67
CA LYS A 43 -14.76 -2.85 -6.95
C LYS A 43 -13.97 -2.47 -8.19
N LEU A 44 -12.78 -3.06 -8.37
CA LEU A 44 -11.98 -2.85 -9.56
C LEU A 44 -12.73 -3.31 -10.81
N GLU A 45 -13.34 -4.49 -10.75
CA GLU A 45 -14.20 -5.01 -11.81
C GLU A 45 -15.31 -4.03 -12.15
N SER A 46 -16.05 -3.54 -11.15
CA SER A 46 -17.16 -2.59 -11.35
C SER A 46 -16.69 -1.29 -12.01
N LEU A 47 -15.54 -0.78 -11.63
CA LEU A 47 -14.99 0.45 -12.23
C LEU A 47 -14.56 0.25 -13.68
N CYS A 48 -14.11 -0.94 -14.04
CA CYS A 48 -13.59 -1.24 -15.37
C CYS A 48 -14.66 -1.70 -16.37
N VAL A 49 -15.79 -2.26 -15.90
CA VAL A 49 -16.80 -2.88 -16.76
C VAL A 49 -17.27 -1.95 -17.87
N ASP A 50 -17.70 -0.74 -17.53
CA ASP A 50 -18.25 0.21 -18.52
C ASP A 50 -17.20 0.59 -19.57
N GLU A 51 -15.99 0.90 -19.15
CA GLU A 51 -14.93 1.31 -20.05
C GLU A 51 -14.47 0.18 -20.95
N LEU A 52 -14.32 -1.02 -20.42
CA LEU A 52 -13.92 -2.18 -21.20
C LEU A 52 -15.00 -2.59 -22.20
N GLN A 53 -16.28 -2.47 -21.83
CA GLN A 53 -17.39 -2.74 -22.76
C GLN A 53 -17.42 -1.76 -23.91
N ARG A 54 -17.12 -0.47 -23.69
CA ARG A 54 -17.01 0.52 -24.76
C ARG A 54 -15.92 0.15 -25.76
N ARG A 55 -14.87 -0.53 -25.30
CA ARG A 55 -13.74 -0.95 -26.13
C ARG A 55 -13.93 -2.32 -26.76
N GLY A 56 -15.11 -2.90 -26.63
CA GLY A 56 -15.48 -4.16 -27.29
C GLY A 56 -15.38 -5.41 -26.44
N ALA A 57 -14.97 -5.30 -25.16
CA ALA A 57 -14.94 -6.44 -24.27
C ALA A 57 -16.37 -6.80 -23.83
N SER A 58 -16.73 -8.08 -23.86
CA SER A 58 -18.02 -8.52 -23.36
C SER A 58 -18.01 -8.61 -21.83
N LYS A 59 -19.21 -8.40 -21.23
CA LYS A 59 -19.35 -8.58 -19.80
C LYS A 59 -18.91 -9.99 -19.36
N LYS A 60 -19.19 -11.00 -20.19
CA LYS A 60 -18.82 -12.38 -19.94
C LYS A 60 -17.30 -12.58 -19.89
N SER A 61 -16.56 -11.95 -20.81
CA SER A 61 -15.09 -12.05 -20.83
C SER A 61 -14.48 -11.35 -19.62
N ILE A 62 -15.02 -10.21 -19.23
CA ILE A 62 -14.56 -9.48 -18.04
C ILE A 62 -14.78 -10.30 -16.79
N SER A 63 -15.99 -10.84 -16.59
CA SER A 63 -16.31 -11.70 -15.45
C SER A 63 -15.45 -12.95 -15.42
N LYS A 64 -15.17 -13.53 -16.57
CA LYS A 64 -14.30 -14.71 -16.66
C LYS A 64 -12.87 -14.41 -16.18
N ALA A 65 -12.34 -13.24 -16.53
CA ALA A 65 -11.01 -12.83 -16.07
C ALA A 65 -10.99 -12.64 -14.55
N PHE A 66 -11.97 -11.97 -13.99
CA PHE A 66 -12.02 -11.70 -12.54
C PHE A 66 -12.38 -12.93 -11.70
N ASP A 67 -13.21 -13.83 -12.21
CA ASP A 67 -13.75 -14.95 -11.43
C ASP A 67 -12.99 -16.26 -11.65
N ASP A 68 -12.51 -16.50 -12.86
CA ASP A 68 -11.96 -17.82 -13.24
C ASP A 68 -10.47 -17.82 -13.54
N ASP A 69 -9.88 -16.66 -13.86
CA ASP A 69 -8.47 -16.57 -14.24
C ASP A 69 -7.61 -16.33 -13.00
N VAL A 70 -6.98 -17.40 -12.49
CA VAL A 70 -6.16 -17.35 -11.26
C VAL A 70 -4.95 -16.42 -11.43
N GLU A 71 -4.26 -16.48 -12.57
CA GLU A 71 -3.11 -15.60 -12.83
C GLU A 71 -3.53 -14.14 -12.83
N PHE A 72 -4.64 -13.83 -13.48
CA PHE A 72 -5.19 -12.48 -13.49
C PHE A 72 -5.54 -12.00 -12.08
N GLN A 73 -6.19 -12.85 -11.28
CA GLN A 73 -6.56 -12.53 -9.90
C GLN A 73 -5.34 -12.25 -9.04
N GLU A 74 -4.27 -13.04 -9.19
CA GLU A 74 -3.02 -12.81 -8.46
C GLU A 74 -2.38 -11.48 -8.85
N LYS A 75 -2.33 -11.17 -10.14
CA LYS A 75 -1.78 -9.92 -10.64
C LYS A 75 -2.61 -8.72 -10.20
N ALA A 76 -3.93 -8.85 -10.20
CA ALA A 76 -4.83 -7.79 -9.73
C ALA A 76 -4.63 -7.53 -8.23
N ALA A 77 -4.51 -8.58 -7.43
CA ALA A 77 -4.26 -8.46 -6.00
C ALA A 77 -2.90 -7.79 -5.72
N GLU A 78 -1.86 -8.18 -6.44
CA GLU A 78 -0.53 -7.55 -6.35
C GLU A 78 -0.58 -6.07 -6.70
N PHE A 79 -1.31 -5.71 -7.75
CA PHE A 79 -1.47 -4.32 -8.17
C PHE A 79 -2.22 -3.50 -7.13
N ILE A 80 -3.31 -4.03 -6.58
CA ILE A 80 -4.07 -3.37 -5.52
C ILE A 80 -3.18 -3.12 -4.30
N ARG A 81 -2.39 -4.11 -3.89
CA ARG A 81 -1.45 -3.99 -2.78
C ARG A 81 -0.37 -2.95 -3.06
N TYR A 82 0.22 -2.99 -4.24
CA TYR A 82 1.22 -2.02 -4.67
C TYR A 82 0.68 -0.60 -4.64
N MET A 83 -0.53 -0.41 -5.16
CA MET A 83 -1.21 0.88 -5.15
C MET A 83 -1.48 1.36 -3.72
N ALA A 84 -1.97 0.47 -2.86
CA ALA A 84 -2.24 0.79 -1.46
C ALA A 84 -0.97 1.22 -0.72
N GLU A 85 0.12 0.51 -0.90
CA GLU A 85 1.42 0.84 -0.30
C GLU A 85 1.96 2.17 -0.82
N THR A 86 1.81 2.43 -2.11
CA THR A 86 2.25 3.68 -2.72
C THR A 86 1.50 4.88 -2.15
N PHE A 87 0.19 4.81 -2.09
CA PHE A 87 -0.62 5.90 -1.54
C PHE A 87 -0.39 6.07 -0.04
N ALA A 88 -0.24 4.98 0.70
CA ALA A 88 0.07 5.05 2.13
C ALA A 88 1.39 5.76 2.39
N ARG A 89 2.42 5.47 1.61
CA ARG A 89 3.73 6.11 1.73
C ARG A 89 3.64 7.61 1.48
N HIS A 90 2.98 8.01 0.39
CA HIS A 90 2.84 9.42 0.04
C HIS A 90 1.97 10.16 1.05
N GLN A 91 0.92 9.55 1.57
CA GLN A 91 0.07 10.15 2.58
C GLN A 91 0.84 10.36 3.88
N THR A 92 1.66 9.39 4.27
CA THR A 92 2.51 9.51 5.46
C THR A 92 3.53 10.64 5.29
N ASP A 93 4.13 10.77 4.11
CA ASP A 93 5.04 11.88 3.80
C ASP A 93 4.35 13.23 3.96
N ILE A 94 3.13 13.37 3.44
CA ILE A 94 2.33 14.59 3.55
C ILE A 94 2.01 14.90 5.01
N ASP A 95 1.60 13.89 5.78
CA ASP A 95 1.25 14.06 7.19
C ASP A 95 2.46 14.52 8.02
N GLU A 96 3.66 14.05 7.70
CA GLU A 96 4.89 14.45 8.37
C GLU A 96 5.32 15.88 8.03
N GLU A 97 4.96 16.38 6.85
CA GLU A 97 5.24 17.78 6.45
C GLU A 97 4.41 18.80 7.22
N GLN A 98 3.31 18.38 7.78
CA GLN A 98 2.45 19.23 8.59
C GLN A 98 2.87 19.20 10.07
#